data_a28ac3a14c1aa27b8c35730429ec222d
#
_entry.id   a28ac3a14c1aa27b8c35730429ec222d
#
_cell.length_a   1.000
_cell.length_b   1.000
_cell.length_c   1.000
_cell.angle_alpha   90.00
_cell.angle_beta   90.00
_cell.angle_gamma   90.00
#
_symmetry.space_group_name_H-M   'P 1'
#
loop_
_entity.id
_entity.type
_entity.pdbx_description
1 polymer ?
#
loop_
_entity_poly.entity_id
_entity_poly.type
_entity_poly.pdbx_seq_one_letter_code
_entity_poly.pdbx_strand_id
1 'polypeptide(L)'
;MEQKAAQVATICECIDHCFAYSMWCEDFAQHVDPDDMVMGLHRAFEVVSDATLLQSFLALRKLDDFLGGAKPQKDDLTAKNFGIDVEKLLGGLQAKFLSKDERDNICKGAAHRTEQPTLDQDSEVDLLAIVERSISMFEQLVTELRKIDTTGEAKHWLDKTAALIGEAKK
;
A
#
# COMPACT_ATOMS: atom_id res chain seq x y z
N MET A 1 5.57 -24.28 3.95
CA MET A 1 6.46 -23.16 4.36
C MET A 1 6.67 -22.16 3.22
N GLU A 2 7.02 -22.58 2.04
CA GLU A 2 7.27 -21.73 0.87
C GLU A 2 6.12 -20.75 0.55
N GLN A 3 4.89 -21.23 0.53
CA GLN A 3 3.73 -20.39 0.24
C GLN A 3 3.53 -19.24 1.26
N LYS A 4 3.79 -19.50 2.56
CA LYS A 4 3.71 -18.44 3.57
C LYS A 4 4.83 -17.42 3.41
N ALA A 5 6.05 -17.85 3.10
CA ALA A 5 7.17 -16.96 2.86
C ALA A 5 6.91 -16.03 1.65
N ALA A 6 6.41 -16.58 0.54
CA ALA A 6 6.02 -15.82 -0.63
C ALA A 6 4.92 -14.79 -0.31
N GLN A 7 3.93 -15.17 0.52
CA GLN A 7 2.87 -14.24 0.93
C GLN A 7 3.42 -13.12 1.84
N VAL A 8 4.36 -13.42 2.74
CA VAL A 8 5.03 -12.39 3.56
C VAL A 8 5.74 -11.37 2.66
N ALA A 9 6.50 -11.85 1.66
CA ALA A 9 7.15 -10.97 0.69
C ALA A 9 6.13 -10.08 -0.04
N THR A 10 5.02 -10.67 -0.52
CA THR A 10 3.94 -9.93 -1.18
C THR A 10 3.31 -8.86 -0.27
N ILE A 11 3.09 -9.14 1.01
CA ILE A 11 2.54 -8.15 1.95
C ILE A 11 3.53 -7.01 2.19
N CYS A 12 4.82 -7.32 2.37
CA CYS A 12 5.86 -6.30 2.47
C CYS A 12 5.92 -5.42 1.21
N GLU A 13 5.89 -6.03 0.02
CA GLU A 13 5.84 -5.32 -1.26
C GLU A 13 4.61 -4.42 -1.36
N CYS A 14 3.44 -4.86 -0.89
CA CYS A 14 2.26 -4.00 -0.85
C CYS A 14 2.45 -2.80 0.09
N ILE A 15 3.08 -2.97 1.25
CA ILE A 15 3.39 -1.85 2.15
C ILE A 15 4.35 -0.87 1.45
N ASP A 16 5.42 -1.35 0.81
CA ASP A 16 6.36 -0.51 0.06
C ASP A 16 5.64 0.28 -1.04
N HIS A 17 4.72 -0.35 -1.78
CA HIS A 17 3.94 0.31 -2.83
C HIS A 17 2.97 1.38 -2.29
N CYS A 18 2.49 1.26 -1.05
CA CYS A 18 1.68 2.32 -0.43
C CYS A 18 2.48 3.62 -0.25
N PHE A 19 3.78 3.52 0.01
CA PHE A 19 4.67 4.69 0.13
C PHE A 19 5.18 5.21 -1.23
N ALA A 20 5.15 4.39 -2.27
CA ALA A 20 5.81 4.71 -3.54
C ALA A 20 5.32 6.02 -4.18
N TYR A 21 4.01 6.30 -4.10
CA TYR A 21 3.44 7.52 -4.68
C TYR A 21 3.84 8.77 -3.91
N SER A 22 3.80 8.75 -2.58
CA SER A 22 4.20 9.90 -1.75
C SER A 22 5.68 10.21 -1.92
N MET A 23 6.53 9.20 -1.86
CA MET A 23 7.97 9.36 -2.08
C MET A 23 8.28 9.90 -3.48
N TRP A 24 7.59 9.40 -4.51
CA TRP A 24 7.74 9.90 -5.87
C TRP A 24 7.37 11.38 -5.98
N CYS A 25 6.25 11.80 -5.37
CA CYS A 25 5.81 13.19 -5.40
C CYS A 25 6.77 14.11 -4.64
N GLU A 26 7.28 13.67 -3.48
CA GLU A 26 8.24 14.43 -2.69
C GLU A 26 9.58 14.60 -3.41
N ASP A 27 10.15 13.51 -3.92
CA ASP A 27 11.40 13.53 -4.68
C ASP A 27 11.29 14.42 -5.91
N PHE A 28 10.17 14.34 -6.63
CA PHE A 28 9.94 15.17 -7.79
C PHE A 28 9.85 16.65 -7.43
N ALA A 29 9.06 17.00 -6.41
CA ALA A 29 8.88 18.38 -5.97
C ALA A 29 10.20 19.03 -5.48
N GLN A 30 11.14 18.22 -4.95
CA GLN A 30 12.43 18.70 -4.48
C GLN A 30 13.45 18.93 -5.62
N HIS A 31 13.33 18.22 -6.73
CA HIS A 31 14.38 18.14 -7.75
C HIS A 31 13.99 18.74 -9.10
N VAL A 32 12.73 19.04 -9.31
CA VAL A 32 12.22 19.54 -10.61
C VAL A 32 11.42 20.81 -10.41
N ASP A 33 11.87 21.90 -11.06
CA ASP A 33 11.05 23.11 -11.16
C ASP A 33 9.98 22.88 -12.26
N PRO A 34 8.69 22.97 -11.91
CA PRO A 34 7.60 22.77 -12.88
C PRO A 34 7.66 23.74 -14.06
N ASP A 35 8.19 24.96 -13.84
CA ASP A 35 8.27 26.00 -14.88
C ASP A 35 9.39 25.75 -15.88
N ASP A 36 10.40 24.96 -15.49
CA ASP A 36 11.53 24.58 -16.36
C ASP A 36 11.28 23.24 -17.10
N MET A 37 10.13 22.60 -16.88
CA MET A 37 9.85 21.30 -17.49
C MET A 37 9.58 21.39 -18.99
N VAL A 38 10.44 20.76 -19.78
CA VAL A 38 10.15 20.51 -21.20
C VAL A 38 8.94 19.57 -21.32
N MET A 39 8.07 19.80 -22.32
CA MET A 39 6.82 19.09 -22.54
C MET A 39 6.96 17.54 -22.50
N GLY A 40 8.09 16.99 -22.97
CA GLY A 40 8.36 15.55 -22.91
C GLY A 40 8.58 15.01 -21.49
N LEU A 41 9.22 15.80 -20.62
CA LEU A 41 9.47 15.45 -19.23
C LEU A 41 8.15 15.52 -18.43
N HIS A 42 7.32 16.54 -18.68
CA HIS A 42 6.00 16.67 -18.07
C HIS A 42 5.11 15.43 -18.35
N ARG A 43 5.05 15.01 -19.62
CA ARG A 43 4.30 13.82 -19.99
C ARG A 43 4.85 12.52 -19.36
N ALA A 44 6.18 12.39 -19.26
CA ALA A 44 6.78 11.25 -18.57
C ALA A 44 6.43 11.23 -17.08
N PHE A 45 6.44 12.40 -16.45
CA PHE A 45 6.01 12.55 -15.05
C PHE A 45 4.57 12.12 -14.85
N GLU A 46 3.62 12.58 -15.66
CA GLU A 46 2.22 12.20 -15.59
C GLU A 46 2.05 10.67 -15.67
N VAL A 47 2.71 10.03 -16.64
CA VAL A 47 2.62 8.58 -16.84
C VAL A 47 3.16 7.81 -15.63
N VAL A 48 4.30 8.22 -15.07
CA VAL A 48 4.90 7.55 -13.89
C VAL A 48 4.05 7.80 -12.65
N SER A 49 3.57 9.02 -12.45
CA SER A 49 2.67 9.39 -11.36
C SER A 49 1.40 8.54 -11.36
N ASP A 50 0.76 8.42 -12.52
CA ASP A 50 -0.45 7.61 -12.69
C ASP A 50 -0.20 6.11 -12.44
N ALA A 51 0.93 5.59 -12.91
CA ALA A 51 1.30 4.20 -12.71
C ALA A 51 1.57 3.91 -11.22
N THR A 52 2.31 4.79 -10.52
CA THR A 52 2.61 4.62 -9.09
C THR A 52 1.36 4.76 -8.23
N LEU A 53 0.47 5.68 -8.55
CA LEU A 53 -0.80 5.86 -7.85
C LEU A 53 -1.71 4.63 -8.02
N LEU A 54 -1.85 4.10 -9.24
CA LEU A 54 -2.60 2.88 -9.50
C LEU A 54 -2.02 1.70 -8.72
N GLN A 55 -0.70 1.56 -8.68
CA GLN A 55 -0.02 0.52 -7.93
C GLN A 55 -0.28 0.63 -6.42
N SER A 56 -0.27 1.85 -5.88
CA SER A 56 -0.61 2.11 -4.48
C SER A 56 -2.06 1.75 -4.15
N PHE A 57 -3.01 2.05 -5.03
CA PHE A 57 -4.41 1.63 -4.85
C PHE A 57 -4.58 0.12 -4.83
N LEU A 58 -3.92 -0.59 -5.74
CA LEU A 58 -3.95 -2.06 -5.77
C LEU A 58 -3.29 -2.67 -4.53
N ALA A 59 -2.23 -2.06 -4.02
CA ALA A 59 -1.54 -2.46 -2.81
C ALA A 59 -2.43 -2.28 -1.57
N LEU A 60 -3.06 -1.11 -1.41
CA LEU A 60 -4.02 -0.86 -0.32
C LEU A 60 -5.17 -1.86 -0.33
N ARG A 61 -5.72 -2.16 -1.50
CA ARG A 61 -6.78 -3.16 -1.63
C ARG A 61 -6.32 -4.55 -1.19
N LYS A 62 -5.15 -5.00 -1.65
CA LYS A 62 -4.58 -6.29 -1.25
C LYS A 62 -4.31 -6.37 0.26
N LEU A 63 -3.82 -5.29 0.86
CA LEU A 63 -3.61 -5.21 2.31
C LEU A 63 -4.95 -5.29 3.07
N ASP A 64 -5.97 -4.58 2.58
CA ASP A 64 -7.29 -4.62 3.17
C ASP A 64 -7.93 -6.02 3.08
N ASP A 65 -7.81 -6.69 1.95
CA ASP A 65 -8.26 -8.08 1.77
C ASP A 65 -7.49 -9.03 2.70
N PHE A 66 -6.18 -8.86 2.83
CA PHE A 66 -5.36 -9.63 3.77
C PHE A 66 -5.78 -9.44 5.23
N LEU A 67 -6.12 -8.21 5.61
CA LEU A 67 -6.59 -7.85 6.96
C LEU A 67 -8.07 -8.20 7.21
N GLY A 68 -8.75 -8.82 6.25
CA GLY A 68 -10.12 -9.29 6.42
C GLY A 68 -11.19 -8.26 6.06
N GLY A 69 -10.83 -7.24 5.30
CA GLY A 69 -11.76 -6.20 4.83
C GLY A 69 -12.81 -6.72 3.84
N ALA A 70 -12.49 -7.71 3.00
CA ALA A 70 -13.45 -8.43 2.15
C ALA A 70 -13.68 -9.86 2.65
N LYS A 71 -14.71 -10.53 2.10
CA LYS A 71 -14.86 -11.97 2.33
C LYS A 71 -13.75 -12.71 1.60
N PRO A 72 -12.88 -13.45 2.33
CA PRO A 72 -11.79 -14.19 1.68
C PRO A 72 -12.38 -15.27 0.76
N GLN A 73 -11.75 -15.46 -0.39
CA GLN A 73 -12.00 -16.61 -1.24
C GLN A 73 -11.37 -17.87 -0.59
N LYS A 74 -11.76 -19.05 -1.08
CA LYS A 74 -11.41 -20.34 -0.46
C LYS A 74 -9.90 -20.54 -0.26
N ASP A 75 -9.08 -19.97 -1.17
CA ASP A 75 -7.63 -20.17 -1.22
C ASP A 75 -6.85 -18.92 -0.78
N ASP A 76 -7.54 -17.85 -0.32
CA ASP A 76 -6.89 -16.62 0.13
C ASP A 76 -6.20 -16.83 1.48
N LEU A 77 -4.93 -16.46 1.55
CA LEU A 77 -4.20 -16.37 2.80
C LEU A 77 -4.45 -14.99 3.43
N THR A 78 -5.13 -15.01 4.57
CA THR A 78 -5.41 -13.81 5.37
C THR A 78 -4.50 -13.72 6.59
N ALA A 79 -4.46 -12.59 7.25
CA ALA A 79 -3.71 -12.38 8.49
C ALA A 79 -3.99 -13.44 9.56
N LYS A 80 -5.22 -13.94 9.63
CA LYS A 80 -5.63 -15.03 10.53
C LYS A 80 -4.86 -16.34 10.27
N ASN A 81 -4.54 -16.64 9.02
CA ASN A 81 -3.76 -17.84 8.66
C ASN A 81 -2.31 -17.77 9.16
N PHE A 82 -1.85 -16.57 9.51
CA PHE A 82 -0.53 -16.29 10.08
C PHE A 82 -0.57 -16.15 11.61
N GLY A 83 -1.76 -16.30 12.24
CA GLY A 83 -1.92 -16.11 13.67
C GLY A 83 -1.90 -14.65 14.11
N ILE A 84 -2.07 -13.72 13.18
CA ILE A 84 -2.08 -12.27 13.46
C ILE A 84 -3.46 -11.90 13.99
N ASP A 85 -3.47 -11.24 15.15
CA ASP A 85 -4.67 -10.67 15.76
C ASP A 85 -4.97 -9.32 15.11
N VAL A 86 -5.86 -9.36 14.11
CA VAL A 86 -6.25 -8.19 13.31
C VAL A 86 -6.97 -7.14 14.15
N GLU A 87 -7.79 -7.55 15.12
CA GLU A 87 -8.52 -6.63 15.99
C GLU A 87 -7.53 -5.81 16.84
N LYS A 88 -6.53 -6.48 17.38
CA LYS A 88 -5.45 -5.80 18.12
C LYS A 88 -4.62 -4.89 17.22
N LEU A 89 -4.32 -5.35 16.01
CA LEU A 89 -3.52 -4.61 15.03
C LEU A 89 -4.22 -3.32 14.59
N LEU A 90 -5.54 -3.37 14.39
CA LEU A 90 -6.36 -2.23 13.95
C LEU A 90 -6.89 -1.36 15.12
N GLY A 91 -6.58 -1.72 16.36
CA GLY A 91 -6.93 -0.91 17.53
C GLY A 91 -8.32 -1.12 18.08
N GLY A 92 -9.01 -2.20 17.73
CA GLY A 92 -10.27 -2.58 18.37
C GLY A 92 -11.21 -3.50 17.58
N LEU A 93 -12.20 -4.02 18.31
CA LEU A 93 -13.31 -4.79 17.74
C LEU A 93 -14.02 -3.97 16.66
N GLN A 94 -14.20 -4.54 15.48
CA GLN A 94 -14.83 -3.93 14.29
C GLN A 94 -14.02 -2.83 13.58
N ALA A 95 -12.80 -2.50 14.02
CA ALA A 95 -11.94 -1.61 13.27
C ALA A 95 -11.59 -2.24 11.92
N LYS A 96 -11.61 -1.42 10.87
CA LYS A 96 -11.26 -1.82 9.50
C LYS A 96 -10.08 -1.00 9.04
N PHE A 97 -9.23 -1.60 8.22
CA PHE A 97 -8.10 -0.90 7.62
C PHE A 97 -8.59 0.22 6.69
N LEU A 98 -9.49 -0.10 5.78
CA LEU A 98 -10.19 0.87 4.92
C LEU A 98 -11.66 0.98 5.33
N SER A 99 -12.18 2.20 5.40
CA SER A 99 -13.62 2.43 5.45
C SER A 99 -14.29 1.92 4.17
N LYS A 100 -15.63 1.79 4.20
CA LYS A 100 -16.37 1.37 3.01
C LYS A 100 -16.18 2.37 1.86
N ASP A 101 -16.24 3.66 2.16
CA ASP A 101 -16.15 4.72 1.16
C ASP A 101 -14.75 4.78 0.54
N GLU A 102 -13.70 4.65 1.35
CA GLU A 102 -12.32 4.56 0.85
C GLU A 102 -12.12 3.35 -0.06
N ARG A 103 -12.63 2.18 0.34
CA ARG A 103 -12.56 0.98 -0.48
C ARG A 103 -13.28 1.16 -1.82
N ASP A 104 -14.51 1.67 -1.79
CA ASP A 104 -15.31 1.88 -2.99
C ASP A 104 -14.62 2.89 -3.93
N ASN A 105 -14.04 3.94 -3.38
CA ASN A 105 -13.31 4.96 -4.15
C ASN A 105 -11.99 4.42 -4.71
N ILE A 106 -11.22 3.64 -3.94
CA ILE A 106 -10.01 2.95 -4.44
C ILE A 106 -10.37 2.01 -5.59
N CYS A 107 -11.46 1.23 -5.48
CA CYS A 107 -11.90 0.33 -6.54
C CYS A 107 -12.32 1.10 -7.79
N LYS A 108 -13.06 2.20 -7.64
CA LYS A 108 -13.44 3.07 -8.77
C LYS A 108 -12.22 3.73 -9.40
N GLY A 109 -11.33 4.32 -8.59
CA GLY A 109 -10.12 4.96 -9.07
C GLY A 109 -9.21 4.01 -9.85
N ALA A 110 -9.06 2.77 -9.38
CA ALA A 110 -8.31 1.74 -10.09
C ALA A 110 -8.99 1.33 -11.43
N ALA A 111 -10.32 1.18 -11.46
CA ALA A 111 -11.06 0.83 -12.67
C ALA A 111 -11.05 1.96 -13.71
N HIS A 112 -11.28 3.20 -13.30
CA HIS A 112 -11.33 4.34 -14.23
C HIS A 112 -9.97 4.63 -14.88
N ARG A 113 -8.85 4.42 -14.17
CA ARG A 113 -7.51 4.61 -14.73
C ARG A 113 -7.11 3.57 -15.75
N THR A 114 -7.77 2.40 -15.76
CA THR A 114 -7.58 1.38 -16.81
C THR A 114 -8.43 1.64 -18.05
N GLU A 115 -9.52 2.40 -17.93
CA GLU A 115 -10.49 2.61 -19.03
C GLU A 115 -10.46 4.03 -19.58
N GLN A 116 -10.23 5.06 -18.75
CA GLN A 116 -10.16 6.47 -19.18
C GLN A 116 -9.23 7.27 -18.25
N PRO A 117 -8.30 8.09 -18.79
CA PRO A 117 -7.34 8.86 -18.01
C PRO A 117 -7.89 10.17 -17.39
N THR A 118 -9.20 10.36 -17.32
CA THR A 118 -9.78 11.55 -16.70
C THR A 118 -10.30 11.23 -15.31
N LEU A 119 -9.61 11.75 -14.30
CA LEU A 119 -10.10 11.80 -12.92
C LEU A 119 -11.35 12.68 -12.86
N ASP A 120 -12.49 12.08 -12.53
CA ASP A 120 -13.59 12.85 -11.94
C ASP A 120 -13.10 13.34 -10.58
N GLN A 121 -12.94 14.64 -10.42
CA GLN A 121 -12.42 15.31 -9.21
C GLN A 121 -13.24 15.00 -7.94
N ASP A 122 -14.43 14.43 -8.06
CA ASP A 122 -15.35 14.15 -6.95
C ASP A 122 -15.06 12.84 -6.19
N SER A 123 -14.04 12.04 -6.57
CA SER A 123 -13.69 10.78 -5.92
C SER A 123 -12.23 10.73 -5.46
N GLU A 124 -11.71 11.84 -4.98
CA GLU A 124 -10.33 11.93 -4.51
C GLU A 124 -10.15 11.11 -3.24
N VAL A 125 -9.50 9.95 -3.37
CA VAL A 125 -9.02 9.20 -2.21
C VAL A 125 -7.77 9.91 -1.72
N ASP A 126 -7.82 10.42 -0.50
CA ASP A 126 -6.63 10.94 0.15
C ASP A 126 -5.70 9.78 0.55
N LEU A 127 -4.90 9.36 -0.43
CA LEU A 127 -3.93 8.28 -0.26
C LEU A 127 -2.90 8.61 0.83
N LEU A 128 -2.46 9.87 0.90
CA LEU A 128 -1.47 10.30 1.89
C LEU A 128 -2.03 10.15 3.30
N ALA A 129 -3.24 10.64 3.56
CA ALA A 129 -3.88 10.47 4.87
C ALA A 129 -4.08 9.00 5.25
N ILE A 130 -4.39 8.11 4.28
CA ILE A 130 -4.49 6.67 4.54
C ILE A 130 -3.12 6.10 4.93
N VAL A 131 -2.07 6.43 4.19
CA VAL A 131 -0.72 5.94 4.46
C VAL A 131 -0.21 6.45 5.81
N GLU A 132 -0.32 7.75 6.08
CA GLU A 132 0.13 8.37 7.32
C GLU A 132 -0.52 7.74 8.55
N ARG A 133 -1.85 7.60 8.58
CA ARG A 133 -2.54 6.97 9.72
C ARG A 133 -2.21 5.49 9.88
N SER A 134 -1.71 4.84 8.82
CA SER A 134 -1.41 3.41 8.79
C SER A 134 0.04 3.07 9.17
N ILE A 135 0.94 4.05 9.27
CA ILE A 135 2.37 3.83 9.56
C ILE A 135 2.57 2.96 10.81
N SER A 136 1.89 3.28 11.91
CA SER A 136 2.01 2.52 13.16
C SER A 136 1.47 1.09 13.03
N MET A 137 0.41 0.90 12.27
CA MET A 137 -0.17 -0.41 11.97
C MET A 137 0.77 -1.22 11.07
N PHE A 138 1.38 -0.62 10.06
CA PHE A 138 2.37 -1.29 9.20
C PHE A 138 3.58 -1.77 10.01
N GLU A 139 4.09 -0.95 10.95
CA GLU A 139 5.19 -1.35 11.84
C GLU A 139 4.82 -2.57 12.69
N GLN A 140 3.63 -2.56 13.28
CA GLN A 140 3.13 -3.69 14.06
C GLN A 140 2.94 -4.92 13.18
N LEU A 141 2.39 -4.77 11.98
CA LEU A 141 2.22 -5.87 11.01
C LEU A 141 3.57 -6.50 10.64
N VAL A 142 4.58 -5.71 10.31
CA VAL A 142 5.93 -6.21 10.01
C VAL A 142 6.52 -6.94 11.23
N THR A 143 6.28 -6.43 12.45
CA THR A 143 6.72 -7.08 13.69
C THR A 143 6.05 -8.45 13.89
N GLU A 144 4.76 -8.58 13.61
CA GLU A 144 4.03 -9.86 13.68
C GLU A 144 4.52 -10.82 12.59
N LEU A 145 4.73 -10.34 11.37
CA LEU A 145 5.22 -11.14 10.25
C LEU A 145 6.65 -11.67 10.51
N ARG A 146 7.50 -10.94 11.24
CA ARG A 146 8.84 -11.38 11.65
C ARG A 146 8.85 -12.56 12.62
N LYS A 147 7.76 -12.82 13.33
CA LYS A 147 7.62 -13.99 14.20
C LYS A 147 7.41 -15.29 13.42
N ILE A 148 7.03 -15.18 12.16
CA ILE A 148 6.90 -16.30 11.25
C ILE A 148 8.32 -16.69 10.84
N ASP A 149 8.61 -17.99 10.88
CA ASP A 149 9.91 -18.49 10.42
C ASP A 149 10.07 -18.22 8.93
N THR A 150 10.76 -17.12 8.63
CA THR A 150 10.99 -16.64 7.27
C THR A 150 12.49 -16.67 6.97
N THR A 151 12.85 -17.33 5.87
CA THR A 151 14.22 -17.40 5.35
C THR A 151 14.29 -16.77 3.96
N GLY A 152 15.49 -16.37 3.53
CA GLY A 152 15.74 -15.92 2.18
C GLY A 152 15.02 -14.61 1.82
N GLU A 153 14.25 -14.64 0.74
CA GLU A 153 13.61 -13.46 0.15
C GLU A 153 12.64 -12.74 1.10
N ALA A 154 11.84 -13.50 1.85
CA ALA A 154 10.89 -12.91 2.82
C ALA A 154 11.60 -12.10 3.90
N LYS A 155 12.76 -12.56 4.39
CA LYS A 155 13.57 -11.81 5.35
C LYS A 155 14.07 -10.50 4.75
N HIS A 156 14.57 -10.54 3.52
CA HIS A 156 15.03 -9.35 2.81
C HIS A 156 13.92 -8.30 2.72
N TRP A 157 12.71 -8.71 2.31
CA TRP A 157 11.56 -7.80 2.22
C TRP A 157 11.16 -7.23 3.59
N LEU A 158 11.13 -8.04 4.64
CA LEU A 158 10.83 -7.57 6.00
C LEU A 158 11.82 -6.51 6.50
N ASP A 159 13.10 -6.68 6.19
CA ASP A 159 14.14 -5.74 6.61
C ASP A 159 14.04 -4.43 5.80
N LYS A 160 13.82 -4.52 4.49
CA LYS A 160 13.61 -3.39 3.60
C LYS A 160 12.39 -2.56 4.01
N THR A 161 11.23 -3.20 4.19
CA THR A 161 9.99 -2.53 4.57
C THR A 161 10.09 -1.88 5.95
N ALA A 162 10.76 -2.54 6.91
CA ALA A 162 10.98 -1.92 8.22
C ALA A 162 11.87 -0.68 8.16
N ALA A 163 12.89 -0.66 7.29
CA ALA A 163 13.72 0.51 7.08
C ALA A 163 12.90 1.66 6.48
N LEU A 164 12.08 1.38 5.44
CA LEU A 164 11.20 2.35 4.80
C LEU A 164 10.20 2.98 5.81
N ILE A 165 9.55 2.17 6.64
CA ILE A 165 8.65 2.65 7.69
C ILE A 165 9.41 3.55 8.68
N GLY A 166 10.65 3.20 9.02
CA GLY A 166 11.50 4.00 9.90
C GLY A 166 11.88 5.36 9.30
N GLU A 167 12.00 5.47 8.00
CA GLU A 167 12.22 6.73 7.28
C GLU A 167 10.97 7.59 7.23
N ALA A 168 9.81 7.01 6.96
CA ALA A 168 8.53 7.71 6.92
C ALA A 168 8.06 8.30 8.27
N LYS A 169 8.72 7.95 9.38
CA LYS A 169 8.44 8.48 10.73
C LYS A 169 9.27 9.73 11.09
N LYS A 170 10.22 10.12 10.26
CA LYS A 170 11.10 11.26 10.54
C LYS A 170 10.52 12.56 10.02
#